data_0682fd9efe4509dec586174689c8c421
#
_entry.id   0682fd9efe4509dec586174689c8c421
#
_cell.length_a   1.000
_cell.length_b   1.000
_cell.length_c   1.000
_cell.angle_alpha   90.00
_cell.angle_beta   90.00
_cell.angle_gamma   90.00
#
_symmetry.space_group_name_H-M   'P 1'
#
loop_
_entity.id
_entity.type
_entity.pdbx_description
1 polymer ?
#
loop_
_entity_poly.entity_id
_entity_poly.type
_entity_poly.pdbx_seq_one_letter_code
_entity_poly.pdbx_strand_id
1 'polypeptide(L)'
;NLARDVANVVIRDDDLATLSDAVAQGRAVYRNIRRALEFLITTNMSEIAVGIVEAAHGPGELETPMELLWINLVSDVLPGLGLALADPDADVLDRPPRPAGEPIIPPDHGRRMALDSGTIAAATLASHFVGLARYGPGPETRTMTFLSLSLGQLLYTLFCQRSDIRDLRPGR
;
A
#
# COMPACT_ATOMS: atom_id res chain seq x y z
N ASN A 1 -30.84 26.96 16.68
CA ASN A 1 -31.09 25.54 16.95
C ASN A 1 -29.95 24.96 17.80
N LEU A 2 -30.09 25.14 19.12
CA LEU A 2 -29.04 24.78 20.10
C LEU A 2 -28.58 23.30 19.99
N ALA A 3 -29.50 22.39 19.69
CA ALA A 3 -29.16 20.98 19.48
C ALA A 3 -28.27 20.73 18.28
N ARG A 4 -28.38 21.54 17.22
CA ARG A 4 -27.53 21.45 16.03
C ARG A 4 -26.11 21.95 16.29
N ASP A 5 -25.97 22.93 17.16
CA ASP A 5 -24.70 23.58 17.46
C ASP A 5 -23.82 22.73 18.39
N VAL A 6 -24.39 21.74 19.09
CA VAL A 6 -23.67 20.81 19.99
C VAL A 6 -23.60 19.38 19.44
N ALA A 7 -24.27 19.09 18.33
CA ALA A 7 -24.27 17.76 17.71
C ALA A 7 -23.00 17.55 16.86
N ASN A 8 -22.32 16.42 17.02
CA ASN A 8 -21.20 16.01 16.19
C ASN A 8 -21.65 15.49 14.81
N VAL A 9 -22.88 14.99 14.72
CA VAL A 9 -23.51 14.50 13.47
C VAL A 9 -24.94 15.02 13.40
N VAL A 10 -25.35 15.51 12.24
CA VAL A 10 -26.70 15.99 11.99
C VAL A 10 -27.27 15.24 10.78
N ILE A 11 -28.31 14.44 11.01
CA ILE A 11 -29.06 13.75 9.96
C ILE A 11 -30.09 14.74 9.41
N ARG A 12 -30.18 14.87 8.08
CA ARG A 12 -31.05 15.87 7.44
C ARG A 12 -32.38 15.31 6.97
N ASP A 13 -32.47 14.00 6.81
CA ASP A 13 -33.60 13.24 6.26
C ASP A 13 -34.40 12.47 7.33
N ASP A 14 -34.03 12.61 8.60
CA ASP A 14 -34.62 11.91 9.76
C ASP A 14 -34.68 10.37 9.59
N ASP A 15 -33.86 9.81 8.70
CA ASP A 15 -33.75 8.36 8.47
C ASP A 15 -32.55 7.77 9.24
N LEU A 16 -32.81 6.82 10.13
CA LEU A 16 -31.77 6.10 10.88
C LEU A 16 -30.92 5.19 9.97
N ALA A 17 -31.43 4.78 8.80
CA ALA A 17 -30.65 4.02 7.84
C ALA A 17 -29.45 4.83 7.33
N THR A 18 -29.63 6.15 7.12
CA THR A 18 -28.53 7.08 6.76
C THR A 18 -27.39 7.07 7.77
N LEU A 19 -27.69 6.90 9.07
CA LEU A 19 -26.66 6.78 10.10
C LEU A 19 -25.86 5.48 9.95
N SER A 20 -26.54 4.36 9.67
CA SER A 20 -25.88 3.08 9.41
C SER A 20 -24.95 3.17 8.20
N ASP A 21 -25.41 3.76 7.11
CA ASP A 21 -24.62 3.97 5.90
C ASP A 21 -23.43 4.89 6.15
N ALA A 22 -23.60 5.95 6.93
CA ALA A 22 -22.50 6.85 7.30
C ALA A 22 -21.42 6.12 8.13
N VAL A 23 -21.82 5.24 9.05
CA VAL A 23 -20.88 4.40 9.83
C VAL A 23 -20.17 3.41 8.92
N ALA A 24 -20.87 2.76 7.98
CA ALA A 24 -20.29 1.83 7.03
C ALA A 24 -19.24 2.54 6.15
N GLN A 25 -19.58 3.69 5.59
CA GLN A 25 -18.70 4.54 4.80
C GLN A 25 -17.47 4.99 5.61
N GLY A 26 -17.65 5.49 6.82
CA GLY A 26 -16.54 5.91 7.67
C GLY A 26 -15.56 4.78 7.99
N ARG A 27 -16.07 3.57 8.25
CA ARG A 27 -15.24 2.38 8.46
C ARG A 27 -14.51 1.95 7.20
N ALA A 28 -15.15 2.03 6.04
CA ALA A 28 -14.54 1.72 4.76
C ALA A 28 -13.41 2.70 4.42
N VAL A 29 -13.65 4.01 4.56
CA VAL A 29 -12.64 5.06 4.32
C VAL A 29 -11.41 4.84 5.21
N TYR A 30 -11.60 4.58 6.51
CA TYR A 30 -10.48 4.31 7.41
C TYR A 30 -9.64 3.10 6.97
N ARG A 31 -10.29 2.01 6.59
CA ARG A 31 -9.63 0.79 6.12
C ARG A 31 -8.88 1.01 4.81
N ASN A 32 -9.50 1.72 3.88
CA ASN A 32 -8.89 2.05 2.60
C ASN A 32 -7.65 2.94 2.77
N ILE A 33 -7.71 3.94 3.65
CA ILE A 33 -6.55 4.76 4.01
C ILE A 33 -5.43 3.87 4.59
N ARG A 34 -5.76 2.94 5.48
CA ARG A 34 -4.76 2.01 6.05
C ARG A 34 -4.11 1.15 4.97
N ARG A 35 -4.90 0.54 4.06
CA ARG A 35 -4.38 -0.25 2.93
C ARG A 35 -3.47 0.57 2.02
N ALA A 36 -3.88 1.79 1.68
CA ALA A 36 -3.08 2.69 0.86
C ALA A 36 -1.76 3.07 1.56
N LEU A 37 -1.78 3.33 2.87
CA LEU A 37 -0.58 3.61 3.65
C LEU A 37 0.35 2.40 3.73
N GLU A 38 -0.17 1.20 4.00
CA GLU A 38 0.61 -0.04 4.03
C GLU A 38 1.26 -0.30 2.66
N PHE A 39 0.53 -0.10 1.58
CA PHE A 39 1.06 -0.19 0.22
C PHE A 39 2.20 0.80 -0.01
N LEU A 40 1.94 2.10 0.17
CA LEU A 40 2.92 3.16 -0.10
C LEU A 40 4.19 3.02 0.76
N ILE A 41 4.06 2.67 2.03
CA ILE A 41 5.24 2.48 2.89
C ILE A 41 6.05 1.27 2.44
N THR A 42 5.39 0.15 2.08
CA THR A 42 6.08 -1.07 1.66
C THR A 42 6.82 -0.87 0.33
N THR A 43 6.19 -0.23 -0.65
CA THR A 43 6.82 0.06 -1.95
C THR A 43 8.00 1.01 -1.80
N ASN A 44 7.84 2.11 -1.07
CA ASN A 44 8.94 3.06 -0.81
C ASN A 44 10.09 2.42 -0.02
N MET A 45 9.81 1.53 0.94
CA MET A 45 10.87 0.78 1.63
C MET A 45 11.62 -0.16 0.67
N SER A 46 10.96 -0.76 -0.32
CA SER A 46 11.63 -1.59 -1.32
C SER A 46 12.54 -0.77 -2.24
N GLU A 47 12.11 0.44 -2.64
CA GLU A 47 12.91 1.38 -3.41
C GLU A 47 14.15 1.85 -2.64
N ILE A 48 13.97 2.20 -1.36
CA ILE A 48 15.10 2.57 -0.50
C ILE A 48 16.10 1.42 -0.40
N ALA A 49 15.64 0.18 -0.26
CA ALA A 49 16.51 -0.99 -0.17
C ALA A 49 17.30 -1.22 -1.48
N VAL A 50 16.66 -1.05 -2.64
CA VAL A 50 17.32 -1.09 -3.96
C VAL A 50 18.30 0.07 -4.10
N GLY A 51 17.90 1.30 -3.74
CA GLY A 51 18.73 2.50 -3.80
C GLY A 51 19.98 2.44 -2.92
N ILE A 52 19.93 1.74 -1.75
CA ILE A 52 21.12 1.51 -0.91
C ILE A 52 22.15 0.66 -1.68
N VAL A 53 21.68 -0.38 -2.39
CA VAL A 53 22.58 -1.23 -3.20
C VAL A 53 23.13 -0.44 -4.38
N GLU A 54 22.32 0.40 -5.02
CA GLU A 54 22.77 1.31 -6.09
C GLU A 54 23.88 2.26 -5.61
N ALA A 55 23.68 2.89 -4.44
CA ALA A 55 24.67 3.79 -3.87
C ALA A 55 26.03 3.11 -3.59
N ALA A 56 26.02 1.79 -3.34
CA ALA A 56 27.25 1.01 -3.13
C ALA A 56 27.94 0.60 -4.43
N HIS A 57 27.24 0.51 -5.55
CA HIS A 57 27.78 0.07 -6.86
C HIS A 57 28.08 1.24 -7.80
N GLY A 58 27.49 2.39 -7.59
CA GLY A 58 27.65 3.60 -8.39
C GLY A 58 26.32 4.14 -8.91
N PRO A 59 26.16 5.48 -9.00
CA PRO A 59 24.89 6.09 -9.36
C PRO A 59 24.51 5.79 -10.82
N GLY A 60 23.24 5.45 -11.03
CA GLY A 60 22.65 5.22 -12.36
C GLY A 60 22.90 3.83 -12.96
N GLU A 61 23.42 2.88 -12.16
CA GLU A 61 23.62 1.51 -12.64
C GLU A 61 22.35 0.65 -12.55
N LEU A 62 21.49 0.88 -11.53
CA LEU A 62 20.24 0.15 -11.38
C LEU A 62 19.07 0.89 -12.02
N GLU A 63 18.90 2.16 -11.70
CA GLU A 63 17.77 2.98 -12.17
C GLU A 63 18.21 4.44 -12.41
N THR A 64 17.58 5.08 -13.36
CA THR A 64 17.78 6.51 -13.59
C THR A 64 16.80 7.32 -12.76
N PRO A 65 17.11 8.62 -12.46
CA PRO A 65 16.16 9.51 -11.78
C PRO A 65 14.80 9.62 -12.49
N MET A 66 14.77 9.47 -13.83
CA MET A 66 13.53 9.50 -14.60
C MET A 66 12.71 8.22 -14.38
N GLU A 67 13.35 7.05 -14.31
CA GLU A 67 12.70 5.78 -14.00
C GLU A 67 12.12 5.78 -12.59
N LEU A 68 12.85 6.29 -11.59
CA LEU A 68 12.35 6.47 -10.23
C LEU A 68 11.15 7.41 -10.17
N LEU A 69 11.21 8.55 -10.90
CA LEU A 69 10.07 9.46 -10.98
C LEU A 69 8.84 8.78 -11.59
N TRP A 70 9.05 7.96 -12.63
CA TRP A 70 7.99 7.22 -13.29
C TRP A 70 7.36 6.17 -12.36
N ILE A 71 8.19 5.43 -11.62
CA ILE A 71 7.73 4.47 -10.60
C ILE A 71 6.87 5.19 -9.56
N ASN A 72 7.37 6.23 -8.94
CA ASN A 72 6.63 6.99 -7.92
C ASN A 72 5.30 7.57 -8.46
N LEU A 73 5.27 8.02 -9.72
CA LEU A 73 4.05 8.60 -10.29
C LEU A 73 3.04 7.53 -10.72
N VAL A 74 3.47 6.47 -11.40
CA VAL A 74 2.57 5.50 -12.04
C VAL A 74 2.37 4.27 -11.15
N SER A 75 3.44 3.72 -10.59
CA SER A 75 3.36 2.48 -9.81
C SER A 75 2.89 2.70 -8.37
N ASP A 76 3.05 3.90 -7.82
CA ASP A 76 2.63 4.21 -6.45
C ASP A 76 1.32 4.99 -6.39
N VAL A 77 1.22 6.12 -7.12
CA VAL A 77 0.05 7.01 -6.98
C VAL A 77 -1.21 6.36 -7.50
N LEU A 78 -1.18 5.72 -8.68
CA LEU A 78 -2.39 5.14 -9.27
C LEU A 78 -2.93 3.95 -8.47
N PRO A 79 -2.12 2.94 -8.08
CA PRO A 79 -2.60 1.86 -7.22
C PRO A 79 -2.98 2.34 -5.82
N GLY A 80 -2.22 3.26 -5.22
CA GLY A 80 -2.53 3.84 -3.92
C GLY A 80 -3.89 4.55 -3.92
N LEU A 81 -4.20 5.32 -4.97
CA LEU A 81 -5.51 5.94 -5.16
C LEU A 81 -6.61 4.89 -5.35
N GLY A 82 -6.35 3.83 -6.14
CA GLY A 82 -7.28 2.72 -6.33
C GLY A 82 -7.62 2.01 -5.01
N LEU A 83 -6.64 1.81 -4.12
CA LEU A 83 -6.86 1.26 -2.79
C LEU A 83 -7.65 2.21 -1.89
N ALA A 84 -7.37 3.53 -1.96
CA ALA A 84 -8.04 4.54 -1.15
C ALA A 84 -9.52 4.73 -1.55
N LEU A 85 -9.87 4.50 -2.80
CA LEU A 85 -11.22 4.67 -3.35
C LEU A 85 -12.01 3.35 -3.46
N ALA A 86 -11.51 2.25 -2.92
CA ALA A 86 -12.18 0.96 -2.98
C ALA A 86 -13.54 0.99 -2.26
N ASP A 87 -14.51 0.28 -2.81
CA ASP A 87 -15.85 0.16 -2.24
C ASP A 87 -15.83 -0.48 -0.84
N PRO A 88 -16.83 -0.17 0.02
CA PRO A 88 -17.00 -0.84 1.31
C PRO A 88 -17.16 -2.36 1.14
N ASP A 89 -16.45 -3.14 1.97
CA ASP A 89 -16.69 -4.58 2.00
C ASP A 89 -18.07 -4.89 2.61
N ALA A 90 -18.69 -5.97 2.15
CA ALA A 90 -20.03 -6.36 2.56
C ALA A 90 -20.19 -6.61 4.08
N ASP A 91 -19.09 -6.95 4.77
CA ASP A 91 -19.06 -7.28 6.21
C ASP A 91 -18.62 -6.11 7.10
N VAL A 92 -18.58 -4.88 6.56
CA VAL A 92 -18.03 -3.72 7.27
C VAL A 92 -18.79 -3.38 8.58
N LEU A 93 -20.07 -3.67 8.63
CA LEU A 93 -20.91 -3.44 9.80
C LEU A 93 -20.90 -4.61 10.81
N ASP A 94 -20.56 -5.82 10.39
CA ASP A 94 -20.53 -7.01 11.23
C ASP A 94 -19.32 -7.04 12.18
N ARG A 95 -18.34 -6.21 11.92
CA ARG A 95 -17.12 -6.10 12.73
C ARG A 95 -17.33 -5.20 13.95
N PRO A 96 -16.73 -5.55 15.11
CA PRO A 96 -16.80 -4.69 16.29
C PRO A 96 -16.15 -3.32 16.03
N PRO A 97 -16.56 -2.28 16.77
CA PRO A 97 -15.89 -0.98 16.72
C PRO A 97 -14.41 -1.09 17.09
N ARG A 98 -13.58 -0.29 16.41
CA ARG A 98 -12.15 -0.20 16.73
C ARG A 98 -11.94 0.40 18.14
N PRO A 99 -10.96 -0.10 18.92
CA PRO A 99 -10.58 0.53 20.19
C PRO A 99 -10.11 1.97 19.98
N ALA A 100 -10.51 2.86 20.88
CA ALA A 100 -10.03 4.24 20.86
C ALA A 100 -8.51 4.25 21.14
N GLY A 101 -7.74 4.90 20.26
CA GLY A 101 -6.28 5.00 20.40
C GLY A 101 -5.47 3.88 19.70
N GLU A 102 -6.11 2.95 19.01
CA GLU A 102 -5.39 1.99 18.16
C GLU A 102 -4.64 2.74 17.05
N PRO A 103 -3.32 2.48 16.85
CA PRO A 103 -2.56 3.11 15.79
C PRO A 103 -3.09 2.70 14.40
N ILE A 104 -2.93 3.56 13.40
CA ILE A 104 -3.36 3.27 12.02
C ILE A 104 -2.65 2.03 11.50
N ILE A 105 -1.36 1.88 11.80
CA ILE A 105 -0.56 0.71 11.47
C ILE A 105 -0.11 0.05 12.78
N PRO A 106 -0.66 -1.12 13.14
CA PRO A 106 -0.21 -1.88 14.29
C PRO A 106 1.24 -2.38 14.14
N PRO A 107 1.97 -2.58 15.24
CA PRO A 107 3.39 -3.00 15.19
C PRO A 107 3.65 -4.33 14.47
N ASP A 108 2.73 -5.27 14.54
CA ASP A 108 2.79 -6.56 13.84
C ASP A 108 2.71 -6.40 12.31
N HIS A 109 1.96 -5.40 11.82
CA HIS A 109 1.95 -5.03 10.41
C HIS A 109 3.30 -4.48 9.93
N GLY A 110 4.02 -3.73 10.77
CA GLY A 110 5.35 -3.21 10.44
C GLY A 110 6.35 -4.33 10.07
N ARG A 111 6.34 -5.45 10.80
CA ARG A 111 7.18 -6.61 10.48
C ARG A 111 6.80 -7.23 9.13
N ARG A 112 5.52 -7.36 8.84
CA ARG A 112 5.03 -7.88 7.55
C ARG A 112 5.44 -6.97 6.41
N MET A 113 5.23 -5.66 6.56
CA MET A 113 5.65 -4.66 5.57
C MET A 113 7.16 -4.73 5.28
N ALA A 114 7.99 -4.90 6.32
CA ALA A 114 9.43 -5.08 6.15
C ALA A 114 9.79 -6.37 5.39
N LEU A 115 9.08 -7.47 5.62
CA LEU A 115 9.28 -8.73 4.89
C LEU A 115 8.82 -8.61 3.44
N ASP A 116 7.67 -7.98 3.20
CA ASP A 116 7.10 -7.79 1.86
C ASP A 116 8.01 -6.85 1.04
N SER A 117 8.46 -5.72 1.61
CA SER A 117 9.40 -4.81 0.96
C SER A 117 10.75 -5.49 0.67
N GLY A 118 11.25 -6.26 1.62
CA GLY A 118 12.47 -7.05 1.44
C GLY A 118 12.34 -8.09 0.33
N THR A 119 11.15 -8.69 0.17
CA THR A 119 10.89 -9.66 -0.91
C THR A 119 10.88 -8.97 -2.27
N ILE A 120 10.23 -7.80 -2.39
CA ILE A 120 10.22 -7.01 -3.63
C ILE A 120 11.64 -6.58 -3.98
N ALA A 121 12.37 -6.01 -3.03
CA ALA A 121 13.76 -5.59 -3.24
C ALA A 121 14.68 -6.75 -3.63
N ALA A 122 14.57 -7.90 -2.96
CA ALA A 122 15.36 -9.09 -3.28
C ALA A 122 15.07 -9.63 -4.68
N ALA A 123 13.81 -9.66 -5.10
CA ALA A 123 13.42 -10.07 -6.46
C ALA A 123 13.97 -9.10 -7.51
N THR A 124 13.92 -7.79 -7.23
CA THR A 124 14.47 -6.74 -8.11
C THR A 124 15.98 -6.87 -8.25
N LEU A 125 16.70 -7.02 -7.12
CA LEU A 125 18.15 -7.20 -7.12
C LEU A 125 18.57 -8.52 -7.79
N ALA A 126 17.82 -9.61 -7.56
CA ALA A 126 18.07 -10.87 -8.28
C ALA A 126 17.92 -10.71 -9.78
N SER A 127 16.88 -9.99 -10.24
CA SER A 127 16.69 -9.66 -11.65
C SER A 127 17.86 -8.82 -12.21
N HIS A 128 18.32 -7.84 -11.44
CA HIS A 128 19.49 -7.02 -11.78
C HIS A 128 20.74 -7.87 -11.98
N PHE A 129 21.10 -8.71 -11.01
CA PHE A 129 22.30 -9.55 -11.09
C PHE A 129 22.23 -10.61 -12.20
N VAL A 130 21.04 -11.15 -12.47
CA VAL A 130 20.83 -12.03 -13.63
C VAL A 130 21.02 -11.27 -14.93
N GLY A 131 20.49 -10.05 -15.03
CA GLY A 131 20.70 -9.16 -16.18
C GLY A 131 22.18 -8.86 -16.39
N LEU A 132 22.87 -8.47 -15.31
CA LEU A 132 24.30 -8.17 -15.33
C LEU A 132 25.15 -9.37 -15.79
N ALA A 133 24.83 -10.58 -15.31
CA ALA A 133 25.53 -11.80 -15.72
C ALA A 133 25.26 -12.20 -17.17
N ARG A 134 24.09 -11.85 -17.72
CA ARG A 134 23.68 -12.28 -19.06
C ARG A 134 23.97 -11.26 -20.15
N TYR A 135 23.83 -9.98 -19.86
CA TYR A 135 23.91 -8.88 -20.82
C TYR A 135 25.07 -7.91 -20.50
N GLY A 136 25.65 -7.99 -19.30
CA GLY A 136 26.62 -7.01 -18.81
C GLY A 136 25.95 -5.72 -18.33
N PRO A 137 26.77 -4.73 -17.93
CA PRO A 137 26.27 -3.41 -17.55
C PRO A 137 25.72 -2.67 -18.78
N GLY A 138 24.44 -2.24 -18.73
CA GLY A 138 23.80 -1.59 -19.86
C GLY A 138 22.29 -1.43 -19.74
N PRO A 139 21.65 -0.89 -20.80
CA PRO A 139 20.23 -0.58 -20.80
C PRO A 139 19.33 -1.82 -20.63
N GLU A 140 19.77 -3.00 -21.10
CA GLU A 140 19.02 -4.25 -20.96
C GLU A 140 18.90 -4.64 -19.49
N THR A 141 20.00 -4.59 -18.75
CA THR A 141 20.03 -4.89 -17.31
C THR A 141 19.19 -3.91 -16.52
N ARG A 142 19.29 -2.60 -16.83
CA ARG A 142 18.43 -1.59 -16.20
C ARG A 142 16.95 -1.82 -16.48
N THR A 143 16.60 -2.12 -17.72
CA THR A 143 15.21 -2.43 -18.08
C THR A 143 14.68 -3.63 -17.30
N MET A 144 15.49 -4.67 -17.08
CA MET A 144 15.10 -5.82 -16.25
C MET A 144 14.88 -5.41 -14.79
N THR A 145 15.75 -4.57 -14.25
CA THR A 145 15.62 -4.05 -12.88
C THR A 145 14.35 -3.23 -12.71
N PHE A 146 14.17 -2.24 -13.57
CA PHE A 146 13.01 -1.36 -13.59
C PHE A 146 11.68 -2.13 -13.73
N LEU A 147 11.61 -3.08 -14.69
CA LEU A 147 10.41 -3.89 -14.87
C LEU A 147 10.14 -4.81 -13.68
N SER A 148 11.20 -5.39 -13.09
CA SER A 148 11.05 -6.24 -11.91
C SER A 148 10.51 -5.46 -10.71
N LEU A 149 11.02 -4.26 -10.44
CA LEU A 149 10.53 -3.40 -9.38
C LEU A 149 9.09 -2.97 -9.62
N SER A 150 8.79 -2.40 -10.78
CA SER A 150 7.45 -1.93 -11.15
C SER A 150 6.41 -3.05 -11.10
N LEU A 151 6.71 -4.22 -11.66
CA LEU A 151 5.80 -5.36 -11.62
C LEU A 151 5.63 -5.91 -10.21
N GLY A 152 6.69 -5.95 -9.41
CA GLY A 152 6.64 -6.35 -8.00
C GLY A 152 5.68 -5.48 -7.20
N GLN A 153 5.76 -4.17 -7.34
CA GLN A 153 4.88 -3.20 -6.69
C GLN A 153 3.42 -3.32 -7.16
N LEU A 154 3.20 -3.43 -8.49
CA LEU A 154 1.86 -3.61 -9.04
C LEU A 154 1.21 -4.93 -8.57
N LEU A 155 1.96 -6.02 -8.53
CA LEU A 155 1.48 -7.29 -7.99
C LEU A 155 1.18 -7.17 -6.48
N TYR A 156 2.00 -6.44 -5.73
CA TYR A 156 1.78 -6.21 -4.31
C TYR A 156 0.45 -5.50 -4.04
N THR A 157 -0.01 -4.61 -4.94
CA THR A 157 -1.35 -3.98 -4.85
C THR A 157 -2.46 -5.03 -4.75
N LEU A 158 -2.36 -6.12 -5.52
CA LEU A 158 -3.34 -7.20 -5.48
C LEU A 158 -3.32 -7.95 -4.13
N PHE A 159 -2.16 -8.05 -3.50
CA PHE A 159 -2.05 -8.62 -2.15
C PHE A 159 -2.66 -7.69 -1.10
N CYS A 160 -2.47 -6.38 -1.21
CA CYS A 160 -3.10 -5.39 -0.33
C CYS A 160 -4.63 -5.41 -0.42
N GLN A 161 -5.20 -5.62 -1.60
CA GLN A 161 -6.64 -5.80 -1.75
C GLN A 161 -7.17 -7.08 -1.10
N ARG A 162 -6.38 -8.15 -1.10
CA ARG A 162 -6.79 -9.48 -0.58
C ARG A 162 -6.42 -9.71 0.89
N SER A 163 -5.62 -8.86 1.50
CA SER A 163 -5.11 -9.07 2.87
C SER A 163 -6.22 -9.17 3.92
N ASP A 164 -7.37 -8.52 3.71
CA ASP A 164 -8.54 -8.61 4.58
C ASP A 164 -9.17 -10.03 4.65
N ILE A 165 -8.99 -10.86 3.63
CA ILE A 165 -9.51 -12.25 3.65
C ILE A 165 -8.78 -13.10 4.70
N ARG A 166 -7.57 -12.72 5.11
CA ARG A 166 -6.77 -13.43 6.12
C ARG A 166 -7.04 -12.95 7.55
N ASP A 167 -7.41 -11.69 7.72
CA ASP A 167 -7.83 -11.14 9.02
C ASP A 167 -9.24 -11.61 9.44
N LEU A 168 -9.98 -12.26 8.52
CA LEU A 168 -11.28 -12.89 8.77
C LEU A 168 -11.21 -14.20 9.58
N ARG A 169 -10.05 -14.61 10.11
CA ARG A 169 -10.03 -15.73 11.07
C ARG A 169 -10.53 -15.23 12.43
N PRO A 170 -11.76 -15.62 12.83
CA PRO A 170 -12.23 -15.32 14.15
C PRO A 170 -11.31 -16.00 15.18
N GLY A 171 -10.92 -15.25 16.15
CA GLY A 171 -10.29 -15.49 17.39
C GLY A 171 -9.76 -16.91 17.72
N ARG A 172 -8.52 -16.94 18.07
CA ARG A 172 -8.09 -17.75 19.22
C ARG A 172 -7.81 -16.83 20.39
#